data_1d19dd59b0c7d0cb11ccf9299abd3096
#
_entry.id   1d19dd59b0c7d0cb11ccf9299abd3096
#
_cell.length_a   1.000
_cell.length_b   1.000
_cell.length_c   1.000
_cell.angle_alpha   90.00
_cell.angle_beta   90.00
_cell.angle_gamma   90.00
#
_symmetry.space_group_name_H-M   'P 1'
#
loop_
_entity.id
_entity.type
_entity.pdbx_description
1 polymer ?
#
loop_
_entity_poly.entity_id
_entity_poly.type
_entity_poly.pdbx_seq_one_letter_code
_entity_poly.pdbx_strand_id
1 'polypeptide(L)'
;NEYGFDEQKVEQFKVATTLVSNQDFLKFVQAWGYRKARYWTQEGRQWLACTKSQHPKFWRTTLSGKYLQRNLFSEMPLPMDWPVEVNYLEAKAYCNWMAERIGEPVRLPVEAEWYALRQSELGEASGEGNINLEQYASSCPVTENRHGRLYDVTGNVWQWTESAIDGYPGFTVHPWYDDFSTPTFDGKHN
;
A
#
# COMPACT_ATOMS: atom_id res chain seq x y z
N ASN A 1 -15.87 -9.75 0.52
CA ASN A 1 -15.73 -11.16 0.17
C ASN A 1 -15.60 -12.08 1.38
N GLU A 2 -16.57 -12.07 2.26
CA GLU A 2 -16.54 -12.87 3.50
C GLU A 2 -16.71 -14.38 3.23
N TYR A 3 -17.32 -14.77 2.15
CA TYR A 3 -17.46 -16.16 1.69
C TYR A 3 -17.63 -16.23 0.17
N GLY A 4 -17.48 -17.43 -0.36
CA GLY A 4 -17.45 -17.69 -1.78
C GLY A 4 -16.03 -17.88 -2.28
N PHE A 5 -15.88 -18.06 -3.56
CA PHE A 5 -14.60 -18.08 -4.25
C PHE A 5 -14.74 -17.45 -5.63
N ASP A 6 -13.62 -16.96 -6.16
CA ASP A 6 -13.54 -16.44 -7.50
C ASP A 6 -12.31 -17.04 -8.18
N GLU A 7 -12.41 -17.37 -9.46
CA GLU A 7 -11.30 -17.83 -10.28
C GLU A 7 -10.99 -16.78 -11.33
N GLN A 8 -9.82 -16.17 -11.25
CA GLN A 8 -9.38 -15.16 -12.19
C GLN A 8 -8.11 -15.62 -12.91
N LYS A 9 -8.11 -15.45 -14.24
CA LYS A 9 -6.90 -15.63 -15.03
C LYS A 9 -6.01 -14.41 -14.86
N VAL A 10 -4.83 -14.62 -14.29
CA VAL A 10 -3.81 -13.58 -14.13
C VAL A 10 -2.81 -13.68 -15.27
N GLU A 11 -2.70 -12.63 -16.07
CA GLU A 11 -1.70 -12.53 -17.13
C GLU A 11 -0.31 -12.24 -16.52
N GLN A 12 0.74 -12.48 -17.31
CA GLN A 12 2.11 -12.19 -16.84
C GLN A 12 2.31 -10.70 -16.55
N PHE A 13 2.87 -10.37 -15.41
CA PHE A 13 3.16 -9.00 -14.99
C PHE A 13 4.53 -8.91 -14.32
N LYS A 14 5.04 -7.69 -14.22
CA LYS A 14 6.25 -7.35 -13.47
C LYS A 14 5.85 -6.79 -12.11
N VAL A 15 6.60 -7.16 -11.08
CA VAL A 15 6.40 -6.66 -9.71
C VAL A 15 7.72 -6.19 -9.12
N ALA A 16 7.67 -5.19 -8.25
CA ALA A 16 8.82 -4.78 -7.45
C ALA A 16 9.16 -5.88 -6.43
N THR A 17 10.45 -6.10 -6.19
CA THR A 17 10.91 -7.16 -5.27
C THR A 17 10.66 -6.82 -3.80
N THR A 18 10.51 -5.54 -3.47
CA THR A 18 10.27 -5.03 -2.12
C THR A 18 9.07 -4.09 -2.12
N LEU A 19 8.51 -3.85 -0.96
CA LEU A 19 7.61 -2.72 -0.73
C LEU A 19 8.31 -1.40 -1.04
N VAL A 20 7.55 -0.35 -1.33
CA VAL A 20 8.10 1.00 -1.55
C VAL A 20 8.66 1.53 -0.24
N SER A 21 9.96 1.80 -0.20
CA SER A 21 10.62 2.32 0.99
C SER A 21 10.37 3.81 1.22
N ASN A 22 10.59 4.28 2.46
CA ASN A 22 10.60 5.71 2.77
C ASN A 22 11.60 6.47 1.89
N GLN A 23 12.76 5.86 1.60
CA GLN A 23 13.77 6.46 0.71
C GLN A 23 13.23 6.67 -0.71
N ASP A 24 12.49 5.69 -1.25
CA ASP A 24 11.95 5.80 -2.59
C ASP A 24 10.82 6.82 -2.65
N PHE A 25 9.93 6.80 -1.66
CA PHE A 25 8.85 7.76 -1.58
C PHE A 25 9.35 9.20 -1.32
N LEU A 26 10.46 9.35 -0.58
CA LEU A 26 11.10 10.66 -0.38
C LEU A 26 11.54 11.30 -1.71
N LYS A 27 11.97 10.50 -2.69
CA LYS A 27 12.29 11.01 -4.04
C LYS A 27 11.07 11.64 -4.71
N PHE A 28 9.88 11.05 -4.53
CA PHE A 28 8.60 11.62 -5.01
C PHE A 28 8.28 12.95 -4.30
N VAL A 29 8.42 13.00 -2.98
CA VAL A 29 8.22 14.23 -2.20
C VAL A 29 9.17 15.33 -2.67
N GLN A 30 10.46 15.03 -2.80
CA GLN A 30 11.50 15.95 -3.25
C GLN A 30 11.33 16.40 -4.71
N ALA A 31 10.71 15.55 -5.55
CA ALA A 31 10.34 15.91 -6.93
C ALA A 31 9.07 16.79 -7.00
N TRP A 32 8.62 17.32 -5.87
CA TRP A 32 7.39 18.13 -5.76
C TRP A 32 6.11 17.34 -6.08
N GLY A 33 6.12 16.04 -5.79
CA GLY A 33 5.00 15.14 -6.07
C GLY A 33 3.65 15.64 -5.53
N TYR A 34 3.64 16.14 -4.29
CA TYR A 34 2.45 16.72 -3.67
C TYR A 34 1.96 18.04 -4.29
N ARG A 35 2.78 18.69 -5.10
CA ARG A 35 2.41 19.97 -5.75
C ARG A 35 2.07 19.84 -7.24
N LYS A 36 2.35 18.68 -7.84
CA LYS A 36 2.13 18.44 -9.27
C LYS A 36 0.81 17.69 -9.48
N ALA A 37 -0.25 18.42 -9.77
CA ALA A 37 -1.61 17.89 -9.95
C ALA A 37 -1.71 16.72 -10.96
N ARG A 38 -0.80 16.62 -11.92
CA ARG A 38 -0.81 15.59 -12.96
C ARG A 38 -0.59 14.17 -12.45
N TYR A 39 0.02 14.02 -11.27
CA TYR A 39 0.21 12.70 -10.66
C TYR A 39 -1.02 12.20 -9.91
N TRP A 40 -1.93 13.10 -9.54
CA TRP A 40 -3.07 12.81 -8.69
C TRP A 40 -4.34 12.56 -9.49
N THR A 41 -5.11 11.57 -9.08
CA THR A 41 -6.47 11.36 -9.55
C THR A 41 -7.34 12.59 -9.22
N GLN A 42 -8.56 12.65 -9.76
CA GLN A 42 -9.48 13.74 -9.41
C GLN A 42 -9.75 13.77 -7.90
N GLU A 43 -10.00 12.63 -7.30
CA GLU A 43 -10.21 12.47 -5.87
C GLU A 43 -8.96 12.88 -5.07
N GLY A 44 -7.77 12.43 -5.49
CA GLY A 44 -6.51 12.80 -4.86
C GLY A 44 -6.26 14.31 -4.87
N ARG A 45 -6.65 15.01 -5.95
CA ARG A 45 -6.57 16.50 -5.99
C ARG A 45 -7.54 17.15 -5.00
N GLN A 46 -8.75 16.61 -4.85
CA GLN A 46 -9.72 17.09 -3.86
C GLN A 46 -9.21 16.86 -2.44
N TRP A 47 -8.69 15.67 -2.17
CA TRP A 47 -8.04 15.34 -0.89
C TRP A 47 -6.89 16.30 -0.55
N LEU A 48 -5.98 16.57 -1.51
CA LEU A 48 -4.91 17.55 -1.33
C LEU A 48 -5.43 18.96 -1.07
N ALA A 49 -6.48 19.37 -1.77
CA ALA A 49 -7.08 20.69 -1.56
C ALA A 49 -7.64 20.86 -0.15
N CYS A 50 -8.20 19.79 0.42
CA CYS A 50 -8.73 19.78 1.79
C CYS A 50 -7.62 19.70 2.84
N THR A 51 -6.68 18.75 2.71
CA THR A 51 -5.69 18.43 3.75
C THR A 51 -4.47 19.33 3.71
N LYS A 52 -4.14 19.92 2.55
CA LYS A 52 -2.90 20.67 2.31
C LYS A 52 -1.63 19.86 2.60
N SER A 53 -1.72 18.54 2.49
CA SER A 53 -0.62 17.62 2.75
C SER A 53 0.56 17.90 1.82
N GLN A 54 1.79 17.76 2.33
CA GLN A 54 3.04 17.94 1.60
C GLN A 54 3.95 16.71 1.67
N HIS A 55 3.61 15.75 2.50
CA HIS A 55 4.31 14.49 2.74
C HIS A 55 3.36 13.51 3.45
N PRO A 56 3.71 12.23 3.59
CA PRO A 56 2.91 11.23 4.31
C PRO A 56 2.54 11.67 5.73
N LYS A 57 1.37 11.26 6.19
CA LYS A 57 0.77 11.69 7.46
C LYS A 57 1.66 11.42 8.67
N PHE A 58 2.37 10.30 8.68
CA PHE A 58 3.21 9.89 9.81
C PHE A 58 4.65 10.43 9.72
N TRP A 59 4.97 11.19 8.69
CA TRP A 59 6.20 11.95 8.65
C TRP A 59 5.99 13.30 9.34
N ARG A 60 7.01 13.75 10.06
CA ARG A 60 7.04 15.07 10.70
C ARG A 60 8.29 15.82 10.28
N THR A 61 8.13 17.07 9.92
CA THR A 61 9.27 17.93 9.55
C THR A 61 9.82 18.61 10.79
N THR A 62 11.13 18.48 11.04
CA THR A 62 11.84 19.22 12.07
C THR A 62 12.08 20.67 11.64
N LEU A 63 12.46 21.53 12.59
CA LEU A 63 12.86 22.92 12.29
C LEU A 63 14.07 22.99 11.33
N SER A 64 14.92 21.97 11.32
CA SER A 64 16.05 21.87 10.39
C SER A 64 15.68 21.27 9.02
N GLY A 65 14.40 20.99 8.76
CA GLY A 65 13.93 20.44 7.50
C GLY A 65 14.15 18.93 7.34
N LYS A 66 14.59 18.23 8.38
CA LYS A 66 14.70 16.76 8.38
C LYS A 66 13.35 16.14 8.67
N TYR A 67 13.15 14.90 8.18
CA TYR A 67 11.97 14.13 8.50
C TYR A 67 12.19 13.19 9.68
N LEU A 68 11.17 13.09 10.52
CA LEU A 68 11.00 12.06 11.55
C LEU A 68 9.81 11.19 11.14
N GLN A 69 9.82 9.95 11.56
CA GLN A 69 8.67 9.05 11.50
C GLN A 69 8.02 8.95 12.86
N ARG A 70 6.73 9.12 12.90
CA ARG A 70 5.91 8.87 14.08
C ARG A 70 5.40 7.43 14.03
N ASN A 71 5.88 6.62 14.95
CA ASN A 71 5.41 5.26 15.18
C ASN A 71 4.33 5.21 16.26
N LEU A 72 3.87 4.01 16.58
CA LEU A 72 2.85 3.80 17.60
C LEU A 72 3.26 4.34 18.97
N PHE A 73 4.52 4.17 19.37
CA PHE A 73 5.02 4.51 20.71
C PHE A 73 6.12 5.59 20.73
N SER A 74 6.69 5.94 19.56
CA SER A 74 7.86 6.81 19.51
C SER A 74 7.92 7.64 18.25
N GLU A 75 8.74 8.70 18.28
CA GLU A 75 9.24 9.38 17.08
C GLU A 75 10.72 9.07 16.92
N MET A 76 11.15 8.83 15.70
CA MET A 76 12.53 8.52 15.37
C MET A 76 12.94 9.21 14.06
N PRO A 77 14.24 9.38 13.76
CA PRO A 77 14.66 9.78 12.42
C PRO A 77 14.03 8.88 11.38
N LEU A 78 13.58 9.45 10.25
CA LEU A 78 12.90 8.69 9.20
C LEU A 78 13.74 7.49 8.76
N PRO A 79 13.29 6.23 9.03
CA PRO A 79 14.03 5.03 8.64
C PRO A 79 13.87 4.83 7.13
N MET A 80 14.95 5.07 6.39
CA MET A 80 14.93 5.15 4.93
C MET A 80 14.60 3.82 4.25
N ASP A 81 14.92 2.72 4.87
CA ASP A 81 14.74 1.35 4.40
C ASP A 81 13.43 0.68 4.90
N TRP A 82 12.62 1.38 5.67
CA TRP A 82 11.29 0.89 6.07
C TRP A 82 10.23 1.23 5.02
N PRO A 83 9.13 0.44 4.93
CA PRO A 83 8.04 0.75 4.02
C PRO A 83 7.40 2.09 4.35
N VAL A 84 7.01 2.83 3.32
CA VAL A 84 6.30 4.08 3.51
C VAL A 84 4.84 3.80 3.87
N GLU A 85 4.33 4.47 4.90
CA GLU A 85 2.92 4.43 5.30
C GLU A 85 2.18 5.60 4.65
N VAL A 86 1.31 5.28 3.69
CA VAL A 86 0.56 6.25 2.88
C VAL A 86 -0.88 5.80 2.69
N ASN A 87 -1.76 6.72 2.34
CA ASN A 87 -3.11 6.34 1.90
C ASN A 87 -3.12 5.91 0.42
N TYR A 88 -4.26 5.36 -0.02
CA TYR A 88 -4.44 4.89 -1.40
C TYR A 88 -4.17 5.97 -2.45
N LEU A 89 -4.62 7.20 -2.23
CA LEU A 89 -4.45 8.31 -3.18
C LEU A 89 -2.97 8.71 -3.34
N GLU A 90 -2.22 8.66 -2.25
CA GLU A 90 -0.77 8.87 -2.24
C GLU A 90 -0.04 7.74 -2.97
N ALA A 91 -0.44 6.49 -2.74
CA ALA A 91 0.12 5.33 -3.44
C ALA A 91 -0.12 5.41 -4.95
N LYS A 92 -1.34 5.78 -5.38
CA LYS A 92 -1.67 6.02 -6.80
C LYS A 92 -0.85 7.15 -7.41
N ALA A 93 -0.68 8.25 -6.69
CA ALA A 93 0.14 9.38 -7.16
C ALA A 93 1.61 9.01 -7.33
N TYR A 94 2.14 8.20 -6.42
CA TYR A 94 3.49 7.65 -6.54
C TYR A 94 3.63 6.74 -7.77
N CYS A 95 2.67 5.85 -8.03
CA CYS A 95 2.67 5.01 -9.22
C CYS A 95 2.70 5.85 -10.51
N ASN A 96 1.86 6.88 -10.61
CA ASN A 96 1.84 7.77 -11.76
C ASN A 96 3.16 8.54 -11.96
N TRP A 97 3.77 8.99 -10.87
CA TRP A 97 5.09 9.62 -10.92
C TRP A 97 6.19 8.64 -11.35
N MET A 98 6.16 7.41 -10.84
CA MET A 98 7.12 6.40 -11.21
C MET A 98 6.97 6.00 -12.67
N ALA A 99 5.73 5.86 -13.17
CA ALA A 99 5.46 5.58 -14.59
C ALA A 99 6.07 6.64 -15.51
N GLU A 100 5.91 7.93 -15.17
CA GLU A 100 6.55 9.02 -15.92
C GLU A 100 8.10 8.91 -15.90
N ARG A 101 8.66 8.49 -14.76
CA ARG A 101 10.11 8.39 -14.58
C ARG A 101 10.76 7.28 -15.38
N ILE A 102 10.12 6.11 -15.43
CA ILE A 102 10.69 4.93 -16.09
C ILE A 102 10.19 4.75 -17.52
N GLY A 103 9.17 5.51 -17.93
CA GLY A 103 8.56 5.41 -19.27
C GLY A 103 7.75 4.15 -19.50
N GLU A 104 7.37 3.43 -18.44
CA GLU A 104 6.51 2.24 -18.48
C GLU A 104 5.31 2.42 -17.54
N PRO A 105 4.15 1.79 -17.81
CA PRO A 105 3.02 1.81 -16.90
C PRO A 105 3.39 1.23 -15.53
N VAL A 106 3.06 1.95 -14.47
CA VAL A 106 3.19 1.50 -13.07
C VAL A 106 1.86 1.71 -12.37
N ARG A 107 1.39 0.70 -11.67
CA ARG A 107 0.15 0.72 -10.91
C ARG A 107 0.27 -0.15 -9.66
N LEU A 108 -0.70 -0.07 -8.79
CA LEU A 108 -0.86 -1.05 -7.73
C LEU A 108 -1.26 -2.42 -8.33
N PRO A 109 -0.92 -3.55 -7.69
CA PRO A 109 -1.42 -4.84 -8.11
C PRO A 109 -2.94 -4.92 -7.89
N VAL A 110 -3.64 -5.69 -8.69
CA VAL A 110 -5.00 -6.11 -8.33
C VAL A 110 -4.96 -7.25 -7.32
N GLU A 111 -6.03 -7.48 -6.60
CA GLU A 111 -6.11 -8.53 -5.57
C GLU A 111 -5.71 -9.91 -6.12
N ALA A 112 -6.20 -10.28 -7.30
CA ALA A 112 -5.85 -11.54 -7.95
C ALA A 112 -4.35 -11.67 -8.25
N GLU A 113 -3.67 -10.59 -8.63
CA GLU A 113 -2.22 -10.58 -8.82
C GLU A 113 -1.48 -10.78 -7.49
N TRP A 114 -1.96 -10.16 -6.42
CA TRP A 114 -1.38 -10.36 -5.08
C TRP A 114 -1.52 -11.83 -4.64
N TYR A 115 -2.70 -12.44 -4.84
CA TYR A 115 -2.88 -13.87 -4.55
C TYR A 115 -1.97 -14.76 -5.39
N ALA A 116 -1.79 -14.46 -6.69
CA ALA A 116 -0.87 -15.18 -7.55
C ALA A 116 0.58 -15.07 -7.07
N LEU A 117 1.03 -13.88 -6.63
CA LEU A 117 2.35 -13.68 -6.02
C LEU A 117 2.49 -14.50 -4.74
N ARG A 118 1.53 -14.41 -3.84
CA ARG A 118 1.53 -15.18 -2.59
C ARG A 118 1.64 -16.68 -2.87
N GLN A 119 0.85 -17.20 -3.78
CA GLN A 119 0.88 -18.62 -4.15
C GLN A 119 2.23 -19.02 -4.75
N SER A 120 2.83 -18.18 -5.61
CA SER A 120 4.11 -18.49 -6.26
C SER A 120 5.30 -18.45 -5.31
N GLU A 121 5.31 -17.57 -4.32
CA GLU A 121 6.46 -17.34 -3.44
C GLU A 121 6.33 -18.05 -2.08
N LEU A 122 5.13 -18.33 -1.61
CA LEU A 122 4.87 -18.97 -0.32
C LEU A 122 4.17 -20.33 -0.44
N GLY A 123 3.42 -20.58 -1.52
CA GLY A 123 2.58 -21.76 -1.63
C GLY A 123 1.54 -21.83 -0.52
N GLU A 124 1.45 -22.96 0.19
CA GLU A 124 0.56 -23.16 1.34
C GLU A 124 1.15 -22.66 2.67
N ALA A 125 2.42 -22.25 2.68
CA ALA A 125 3.06 -21.78 3.89
C ALA A 125 2.40 -20.46 4.37
N SER A 126 2.29 -20.33 5.68
CA SER A 126 1.79 -19.09 6.31
C SER A 126 2.85 -17.99 6.37
N GLY A 127 3.96 -18.10 5.70
CA GLY A 127 5.04 -17.13 5.68
C GLY A 127 5.45 -16.61 7.08
N GLU A 128 6.72 -16.67 7.39
CA GLU A 128 7.25 -15.90 8.51
C GLU A 128 7.30 -14.44 8.12
N GLY A 129 7.11 -13.51 9.05
CA GLY A 129 7.15 -12.09 8.76
C GLY A 129 6.93 -11.24 9.99
N ASN A 130 7.01 -9.94 9.84
CA ASN A 130 6.68 -8.99 10.90
C ASN A 130 5.15 -8.91 11.06
N ILE A 131 4.60 -9.78 11.91
CA ILE A 131 3.19 -9.89 12.22
C ILE A 131 2.98 -9.84 13.73
N ASN A 132 1.76 -9.51 14.18
CA ASN A 132 1.36 -9.48 15.60
C ASN A 132 2.19 -8.55 16.50
N LEU A 133 3.03 -7.69 15.95
CA LEU A 133 3.94 -6.79 16.69
C LEU A 133 4.92 -7.52 17.63
N GLU A 134 5.23 -8.79 17.38
CA GLU A 134 6.04 -9.62 18.28
C GLU A 134 7.54 -9.28 18.22
N GLN A 135 8.04 -8.94 17.03
CA GLN A 135 9.45 -8.59 16.83
C GLN A 135 9.67 -7.07 16.79
N TYR A 136 8.78 -6.37 16.12
CA TYR A 136 8.79 -4.91 15.97
C TYR A 136 7.45 -4.36 16.42
N ALA A 137 7.46 -3.32 17.22
CA ALA A 137 6.25 -2.59 17.58
C ALA A 137 5.78 -1.64 16.46
N SER A 138 6.21 -1.88 15.23
CA SER A 138 5.96 -1.10 14.02
C SER A 138 6.36 -1.92 12.80
N SER A 139 6.47 -1.29 11.62
CA SER A 139 7.11 -1.88 10.45
C SER A 139 8.61 -2.14 10.68
N CYS A 140 9.24 -2.86 9.77
CA CYS A 140 10.67 -3.17 9.76
C CYS A 140 11.24 -2.94 8.34
N PRO A 141 12.59 -3.05 8.13
CA PRO A 141 13.20 -2.86 6.83
C PRO A 141 12.56 -3.71 5.73
N VAL A 142 12.33 -3.13 4.54
CA VAL A 142 11.69 -3.79 3.38
C VAL A 142 12.47 -4.98 2.82
N THR A 143 13.65 -5.27 3.36
CA THR A 143 14.49 -6.41 2.99
C THR A 143 14.68 -7.41 4.14
N GLU A 144 13.87 -7.30 5.21
CA GLU A 144 14.01 -8.18 6.38
C GLU A 144 13.40 -9.56 6.12
N ASN A 145 12.16 -9.61 5.65
CA ASN A 145 11.43 -10.88 5.51
C ASN A 145 11.40 -11.32 4.06
N ARG A 146 12.29 -12.22 3.70
CA ARG A 146 12.37 -12.75 2.33
C ARG A 146 11.42 -13.92 2.14
N HIS A 147 10.59 -13.82 1.10
CA HIS A 147 9.68 -14.87 0.64
C HIS A 147 10.03 -15.23 -0.80
N GLY A 148 10.73 -16.32 -0.99
CA GLY A 148 11.19 -16.75 -2.32
C GLY A 148 12.08 -15.68 -2.98
N ARG A 149 11.59 -15.08 -4.06
CA ARG A 149 12.27 -14.00 -4.81
C ARG A 149 11.88 -12.59 -4.36
N LEU A 150 10.83 -12.48 -3.56
CA LEU A 150 10.26 -11.21 -3.09
C LEU A 150 10.50 -11.04 -1.59
N TYR A 151 10.18 -9.87 -1.09
CA TYR A 151 10.19 -9.54 0.34
C TYR A 151 8.79 -9.09 0.76
N ASP A 152 8.45 -9.35 2.02
CA ASP A 152 7.21 -8.88 2.66
C ASP A 152 5.95 -9.16 1.82
N VAL A 153 5.87 -10.33 1.17
CA VAL A 153 4.65 -10.74 0.44
C VAL A 153 3.46 -10.79 1.40
N THR A 154 3.72 -11.18 2.66
CA THR A 154 2.79 -11.09 3.78
C THR A 154 3.47 -10.44 4.97
N GLY A 155 2.69 -9.78 5.81
CA GLY A 155 3.21 -9.09 7.01
C GLY A 155 3.80 -7.71 6.71
N ASN A 156 4.52 -7.19 7.66
CA ASN A 156 5.15 -5.88 7.74
C ASN A 156 4.15 -4.71 7.74
N VAL A 157 3.42 -4.48 6.66
CA VAL A 157 2.36 -3.45 6.55
C VAL A 157 1.17 -3.97 5.75
N TRP A 158 0.02 -3.33 5.89
CA TRP A 158 -1.11 -3.51 4.97
C TRP A 158 -0.72 -2.96 3.60
N GLN A 159 -1.08 -3.70 2.56
CA GLN A 159 -0.68 -3.39 1.19
C GLN A 159 -1.91 -2.99 0.38
N TRP A 160 -1.85 -1.82 -0.24
CA TRP A 160 -2.90 -1.34 -1.14
C TRP A 160 -2.96 -2.15 -2.42
N THR A 161 -4.16 -2.49 -2.86
CA THR A 161 -4.43 -3.04 -4.18
C THR A 161 -5.24 -2.08 -5.05
N GLU A 162 -5.27 -2.31 -6.35
CA GLU A 162 -6.12 -1.58 -7.28
C GLU A 162 -7.59 -2.01 -7.18
N SER A 163 -7.84 -3.21 -6.65
CA SER A 163 -9.18 -3.77 -6.51
C SER A 163 -9.94 -3.08 -5.41
N ALA A 164 -11.16 -2.63 -5.72
CA ALA A 164 -12.09 -2.19 -4.69
C ALA A 164 -12.60 -3.37 -3.87
N ILE A 165 -12.99 -3.10 -2.63
CA ILE A 165 -13.64 -4.10 -1.77
C ILE A 165 -15.03 -4.37 -2.35
N ASP A 166 -15.29 -5.63 -2.72
CA ASP A 166 -16.59 -6.09 -3.19
C ASP A 166 -16.82 -7.55 -2.82
N GLY A 167 -18.07 -7.98 -2.81
CA GLY A 167 -18.42 -9.38 -2.55
C GLY A 167 -18.06 -10.31 -3.70
N TYR A 168 -17.56 -11.50 -3.40
CA TYR A 168 -17.40 -12.53 -4.42
C TYR A 168 -18.75 -13.01 -4.97
N PRO A 169 -18.78 -13.61 -6.18
CA PRO A 169 -20.01 -14.19 -6.75
C PRO A 169 -20.71 -15.11 -5.74
N GLY A 170 -21.98 -14.83 -5.50
CA GLY A 170 -22.79 -15.55 -4.50
C GLY A 170 -22.74 -14.99 -3.08
N PHE A 171 -21.93 -13.99 -2.79
CA PHE A 171 -21.98 -13.27 -1.53
C PHE A 171 -23.31 -12.52 -1.39
N THR A 172 -23.91 -12.59 -0.22
CA THR A 172 -25.07 -11.78 0.16
C THR A 172 -24.84 -11.23 1.57
N VAL A 173 -25.10 -9.95 1.73
CA VAL A 173 -24.96 -9.29 3.04
C VAL A 173 -25.90 -9.95 4.05
N HIS A 174 -25.34 -10.38 5.18
CA HIS A 174 -26.14 -10.95 6.26
C HIS A 174 -26.95 -9.84 6.94
N PRO A 175 -28.28 -10.02 7.17
CA PRO A 175 -29.14 -8.95 7.69
C PRO A 175 -28.71 -8.36 9.05
N TRP A 176 -27.93 -9.10 9.84
CA TRP A 176 -27.44 -8.63 11.13
C TRP A 176 -26.12 -7.84 11.03
N TYR A 177 -25.46 -7.85 9.88
CA TYR A 177 -24.21 -7.13 9.60
C TYR A 177 -24.36 -6.13 8.44
N ASP A 178 -25.60 -5.75 8.14
CA ASP A 178 -25.91 -4.84 7.04
C ASP A 178 -25.23 -3.47 7.23
N ASP A 179 -25.25 -2.94 8.44
CA ASP A 179 -24.63 -1.68 8.81
C ASP A 179 -23.09 -1.70 8.71
N PHE A 180 -22.47 -2.87 8.74
CA PHE A 180 -21.03 -3.04 8.57
C PHE A 180 -20.66 -3.38 7.11
N SER A 181 -21.32 -4.33 6.51
CA SER A 181 -20.97 -4.84 5.18
C SER A 181 -21.43 -3.91 4.05
N THR A 182 -22.66 -3.40 4.10
CA THR A 182 -23.22 -2.57 3.02
C THR A 182 -22.41 -1.31 2.70
N PRO A 183 -21.90 -0.55 3.68
CA PRO A 183 -21.08 0.61 3.38
C PRO A 183 -19.72 0.27 2.79
N THR A 184 -19.23 -0.96 2.99
CA THR A 184 -17.87 -1.38 2.61
C THR A 184 -17.85 -2.04 1.23
N PHE A 185 -18.86 -2.88 0.94
CA PHE A 185 -18.99 -3.62 -0.32
C PHE A 185 -19.74 -2.79 -1.39
N ASP A 186 -19.24 -1.61 -1.69
CA ASP A 186 -19.86 -0.69 -2.65
C ASP A 186 -19.10 -0.59 -3.98
N GLY A 187 -18.03 -1.37 -4.16
CA GLY A 187 -17.19 -1.35 -5.33
C GLY A 187 -16.35 -0.07 -5.48
N LYS A 188 -16.21 0.73 -4.42
CA LYS A 188 -15.47 2.00 -4.42
C LYS A 188 -14.41 2.09 -3.34
N HIS A 189 -14.61 1.42 -2.21
CA HIS A 189 -13.61 1.35 -1.15
C HIS A 189 -12.43 0.45 -1.56
N ASN A 190 -11.21 0.84 -1.17
CA ASN A 190 -9.96 0.11 -1.37
C ASN A 190 -9.26 -0.11 -0.03
#